data_79a3d86df7009a45c811ea59ba4d3708
#
_entry.id   79a3d86df7009a45c811ea59ba4d3708
#
_cell.length_a   1.000
_cell.length_b   1.000
_cell.length_c   1.000
_cell.angle_alpha   90.00
_cell.angle_beta   90.00
_cell.angle_gamma   90.00
#
_symmetry.space_group_name_H-M   'P 1'
#
loop_
_entity.id
_entity.type
_entity.pdbx_description
1 polymer ?
#
loop_
_entity_poly.entity_id
_entity_poly.type
_entity_poly.pdbx_seq_one_letter_code
_entity_poly.pdbx_strand_id
1 'polypeptide(L)'
;MKELSYWERLKRLGLYSQQRRREIYIITYTWKALEKLVPSPSNINEVEPQRTGRKCVRKIPPSQAPARIKTLLSSSLPYNGPKIFNCLPRRIRDLTGCSVDSFKTQLDSVLRTVPDEPPVPGYTSLCRAVTNSLPDQVDLQRRDTGLGRSVGTPLL
;
A
#
# COMPACT_ATOMS: atom_id res chain seq x y z
N MET A 1 -25.49 -3.36 -17.93
CA MET A 1 -24.60 -3.01 -16.81
C MET A 1 -25.18 -2.06 -15.77
N LYS A 2 -26.42 -1.63 -15.91
CA LYS A 2 -27.04 -0.66 -14.98
C LYS A 2 -27.33 -1.21 -13.57
N GLU A 3 -27.40 -2.52 -13.42
CA GLU A 3 -27.75 -3.18 -12.13
C GLU A 3 -26.53 -3.63 -11.30
N LEU A 4 -25.32 -3.51 -11.82
CA LEU A 4 -24.12 -3.91 -11.09
C LEU A 4 -23.59 -2.76 -10.23
N SER A 5 -23.15 -3.08 -9.02
CA SER A 5 -22.44 -2.14 -8.15
C SER A 5 -21.14 -1.65 -8.79
N TYR A 6 -20.59 -0.55 -8.27
CA TYR A 6 -19.29 -0.03 -8.72
C TYR A 6 -18.18 -1.09 -8.68
N TRP A 7 -18.12 -1.85 -7.58
CA TRP A 7 -17.11 -2.89 -7.36
C TRP A 7 -17.25 -4.07 -8.30
N GLU A 8 -18.47 -4.52 -8.56
CA GLU A 8 -18.74 -5.60 -9.51
C GLU A 8 -18.39 -5.20 -10.95
N ARG A 9 -18.64 -3.94 -11.32
CA ARG A 9 -18.23 -3.42 -12.62
C ARG A 9 -16.72 -3.41 -12.78
N LEU A 10 -15.97 -2.97 -11.76
CA LEU A 10 -14.50 -3.00 -11.79
C LEU A 10 -13.95 -4.42 -11.94
N LYS A 11 -14.49 -5.36 -11.15
CA LYS A 11 -14.09 -6.77 -11.23
C LYS A 11 -14.35 -7.36 -12.61
N ARG A 12 -15.53 -7.11 -13.17
CA ARG A 12 -15.90 -7.60 -14.50
C ARG A 12 -15.03 -7.06 -15.62
N LEU A 13 -14.59 -5.82 -15.50
CA LEU A 13 -13.70 -5.15 -16.47
C LEU A 13 -12.22 -5.41 -16.20
N GLY A 14 -11.87 -6.10 -15.13
CA GLY A 14 -10.47 -6.31 -14.72
C GLY A 14 -9.72 -5.02 -14.37
N LEU A 15 -10.45 -4.00 -13.91
CA LEU A 15 -9.89 -2.68 -13.59
C LEU A 15 -9.69 -2.51 -12.08
N TYR A 16 -8.65 -1.80 -11.71
CA TYR A 16 -8.45 -1.33 -10.34
C TYR A 16 -9.35 -0.14 -10.00
N SER A 17 -9.70 -0.02 -8.72
CA SER A 17 -10.37 1.16 -8.19
C SER A 17 -9.51 2.43 -8.38
N GLN A 18 -10.14 3.59 -8.30
CA GLN A 18 -9.41 4.86 -8.35
C GLN A 18 -8.38 4.97 -7.23
N GLN A 19 -8.71 4.49 -6.02
CA GLN A 19 -7.78 4.46 -4.89
C GLN A 19 -6.56 3.60 -5.21
N ARG A 20 -6.76 2.36 -5.68
CA ARG A 20 -5.66 1.45 -6.03
C ARG A 20 -4.78 2.01 -7.15
N ARG A 21 -5.36 2.63 -8.15
CA ARG A 21 -4.59 3.28 -9.24
C ARG A 21 -3.69 4.40 -8.71
N ARG A 22 -4.19 5.23 -7.78
CA ARG A 22 -3.36 6.27 -7.13
C ARG A 22 -2.20 5.66 -6.34
N GLU A 23 -2.45 4.59 -5.61
CA GLU A 23 -1.41 3.87 -4.86
C GLU A 23 -0.34 3.28 -5.79
N ILE A 24 -0.72 2.72 -6.93
CA ILE A 24 0.23 2.23 -7.95
C ILE A 24 1.14 3.35 -8.45
N TYR A 25 0.61 4.54 -8.71
CA TYR A 25 1.44 5.68 -9.10
C TYR A 25 2.41 6.09 -7.99
N ILE A 26 1.95 6.16 -6.75
CA ILE A 26 2.77 6.50 -5.59
C ILE A 26 3.90 5.47 -5.41
N ILE A 27 3.58 4.19 -5.46
CA ILE A 27 4.57 3.11 -5.35
C ILE A 27 5.61 3.20 -6.47
N THR A 28 5.16 3.33 -7.70
CA THR A 28 6.05 3.40 -8.87
C THR A 28 6.97 4.62 -8.79
N TYR A 29 6.45 5.76 -8.38
CA TYR A 29 7.26 6.97 -8.21
C TYR A 29 8.27 6.81 -7.06
N THR A 30 7.86 6.27 -5.94
CA THR A 30 8.73 6.01 -4.79
C THR A 30 9.87 5.07 -5.19
N TRP A 31 9.57 3.98 -5.91
CA TRP A 31 10.58 3.07 -6.44
C TRP A 31 11.54 3.79 -7.39
N LYS A 32 11.03 4.59 -8.34
CA LYS A 32 11.86 5.39 -9.25
C LYS A 32 12.77 6.36 -8.51
N ALA A 33 12.30 6.97 -7.43
CA ALA A 33 13.09 7.86 -6.60
C ALA A 33 14.23 7.10 -5.89
N LEU A 34 13.96 5.90 -5.38
CA LEU A 34 14.98 5.03 -4.79
C LEU A 34 16.02 4.56 -5.81
N GLU A 35 15.59 4.26 -7.05
CA GLU A 35 16.47 3.91 -8.17
C GLU A 35 17.19 5.13 -8.78
N LYS A 36 16.95 6.33 -8.26
CA LYS A 36 17.51 7.59 -8.77
C LYS A 36 17.15 7.89 -10.24
N LEU A 37 16.03 7.34 -10.71
CA LEU A 37 15.51 7.57 -12.06
C LEU A 37 14.73 8.89 -12.18
N VAL A 38 14.27 9.42 -11.07
CA VAL A 38 13.56 10.71 -10.96
C VAL A 38 14.13 11.50 -9.79
N PRO A 39 14.08 12.85 -9.83
CA PRO A 39 14.43 13.66 -8.68
C PRO A 39 13.54 13.30 -7.48
N SER A 40 14.14 13.10 -6.31
CA SER A 40 13.38 12.92 -5.09
C SER A 40 12.98 14.29 -4.54
N PRO A 41 11.70 14.70 -4.63
CA PRO A 41 11.30 16.04 -4.26
C PRO A 41 11.40 16.32 -2.76
N SER A 42 11.68 15.32 -1.93
CA SER A 42 11.68 15.46 -0.48
C SER A 42 12.49 14.38 0.22
N ASN A 43 13.62 14.01 -0.36
CA ASN A 43 14.55 13.05 0.24
C ASN A 43 13.85 11.75 0.70
N ILE A 44 13.23 11.05 -0.25
CA ILE A 44 12.82 9.66 -0.02
C ILE A 44 14.10 8.84 0.07
N ASN A 45 14.42 8.39 1.27
CA ASN A 45 15.67 7.67 1.55
C ASN A 45 15.37 6.23 1.92
N GLU A 46 16.30 5.35 1.59
CA GLU A 46 16.29 3.97 2.10
C GLU A 46 16.76 3.94 3.55
N VAL A 47 16.20 3.02 4.31
CA VAL A 47 16.74 2.59 5.59
C VAL A 47 17.98 1.74 5.30
N GLU A 48 19.00 1.80 6.18
CA GLU A 48 20.14 0.89 6.15
C GLU A 48 19.68 -0.57 5.92
N PRO A 49 20.42 -1.36 5.13
CA PRO A 49 20.02 -2.73 4.79
C PRO A 49 19.69 -3.54 6.03
N GLN A 50 18.48 -4.03 6.09
CA GLN A 50 17.98 -4.82 7.20
C GLN A 50 17.65 -6.25 6.75
N ARG A 51 17.63 -7.16 7.71
CA ARG A 51 17.21 -8.55 7.47
C ARG A 51 15.81 -8.66 6.84
N THR A 52 14.98 -7.66 7.01
CA THR A 52 13.61 -7.60 6.46
C THR A 52 13.52 -7.12 5.01
N GLY A 53 14.66 -6.87 4.37
CA GLY A 53 14.72 -6.37 3.00
C GLY A 53 14.68 -4.83 2.91
N ARG A 54 14.63 -4.32 1.68
CA ARG A 54 14.62 -2.90 1.36
C ARG A 54 13.40 -2.18 1.93
N LYS A 55 13.61 -1.07 2.61
CA LYS A 55 12.55 -0.22 3.16
C LYS A 55 12.89 1.26 3.00
N CYS A 56 11.86 2.10 2.96
CA CYS A 56 12.01 3.55 3.01
C CYS A 56 11.94 4.06 4.46
N VAL A 57 12.68 5.12 4.73
CA VAL A 57 12.56 5.87 5.97
C VAL A 57 11.16 6.48 6.06
N ARG A 58 10.41 6.15 7.09
CA ARG A 58 9.10 6.75 7.33
C ARG A 58 9.26 8.12 7.96
N LYS A 59 8.55 9.10 7.39
CA LYS A 59 8.41 10.43 7.98
C LYS A 59 7.13 10.50 8.80
N ILE A 60 7.19 11.19 9.92
CA ILE A 60 6.04 11.44 10.80
C ILE A 60 5.83 12.95 10.86
N PRO A 61 4.59 13.45 10.65
CA PRO A 61 4.31 14.87 10.78
C PRO A 61 4.67 15.38 12.18
N PRO A 62 5.15 16.63 12.31
CA PRO A 62 5.48 17.20 13.61
C PRO A 62 4.30 17.10 14.59
N SER A 63 4.57 16.68 15.82
CA SER A 63 3.54 16.47 16.84
C SER A 63 2.77 17.75 17.17
N GLN A 64 3.41 18.91 17.09
CA GLN A 64 2.84 20.21 17.36
C GLN A 64 2.10 20.83 16.17
N ALA A 65 2.15 20.22 14.98
CA ALA A 65 1.46 20.76 13.82
C ALA A 65 -0.07 20.68 14.00
N PRO A 66 -0.84 21.70 13.53
CA PRO A 66 -2.29 21.64 13.52
C PRO A 66 -2.81 20.40 12.78
N ALA A 67 -3.99 19.88 13.21
CA ALA A 67 -4.57 18.65 12.64
C ALA A 67 -4.72 18.70 11.13
N ARG A 68 -5.14 19.84 10.57
CA ARG A 68 -5.24 20.04 9.12
C ARG A 68 -3.89 19.89 8.41
N ILE A 69 -2.84 20.45 8.98
CA ILE A 69 -1.47 20.34 8.42
C ILE A 69 -0.98 18.90 8.50
N LYS A 70 -1.20 18.21 9.63
CA LYS A 70 -0.87 16.78 9.76
C LYS A 70 -1.55 15.93 8.68
N THR A 71 -2.82 16.17 8.42
CA THR A 71 -3.58 15.47 7.37
C THR A 71 -2.98 15.72 5.99
N LEU A 72 -2.70 16.98 5.65
CA LEU A 72 -2.09 17.33 4.36
C LEU A 72 -0.69 16.72 4.20
N LEU A 73 0.14 16.79 5.22
CA LEU A 73 1.47 16.18 5.20
C LEU A 73 1.38 14.66 5.04
N SER A 74 0.51 14.00 5.79
CA SER A 74 0.34 12.54 5.76
C SER A 74 -0.12 12.02 4.39
N SER A 75 -0.88 12.82 3.63
CA SER A 75 -1.30 12.49 2.27
C SER A 75 -0.28 12.84 1.20
N SER A 76 0.74 13.62 1.52
CA SER A 76 1.78 14.02 0.58
C SER A 76 2.74 12.87 0.27
N LEU A 77 3.36 12.91 -0.92
CA LEU A 77 4.25 11.85 -1.40
C LEU A 77 5.38 11.49 -0.41
N PRO A 78 6.11 12.44 0.21
CA PRO A 78 7.21 12.11 1.12
C PRO A 78 6.80 11.32 2.36
N TYR A 79 5.56 11.42 2.78
CA TYR A 79 4.99 10.70 3.93
C TYR A 79 4.26 9.43 3.51
N ASN A 80 3.43 9.52 2.49
CA ASN A 80 2.58 8.43 2.04
C ASN A 80 3.34 7.41 1.18
N GLY A 81 4.30 7.86 0.37
CA GLY A 81 5.12 6.99 -0.47
C GLY A 81 5.85 5.91 0.32
N PRO A 82 6.70 6.26 1.31
CA PRO A 82 7.36 5.28 2.18
C PRO A 82 6.39 4.36 2.92
N LYS A 83 5.26 4.90 3.39
CA LYS A 83 4.23 4.12 4.08
C LYS A 83 3.67 3.00 3.19
N ILE A 84 3.27 3.34 1.96
CA ILE A 84 2.68 2.37 1.03
C ILE A 84 3.74 1.41 0.49
N PHE A 85 4.92 1.91 0.13
CA PHE A 85 6.03 1.09 -0.35
C PHE A 85 6.44 0.01 0.67
N ASN A 86 6.53 0.38 1.95
CA ASN A 86 6.90 -0.55 3.01
C ASN A 86 5.84 -1.64 3.28
N CYS A 87 4.60 -1.46 2.81
CA CYS A 87 3.55 -2.49 2.90
C CYS A 87 3.74 -3.61 1.87
N LEU A 88 4.51 -3.38 0.81
CA LEU A 88 4.73 -4.36 -0.24
C LEU A 88 5.52 -5.58 0.27
N PRO A 89 5.34 -6.76 -0.35
CA PRO A 89 6.17 -7.91 -0.07
C PRO A 89 7.64 -7.64 -0.35
N ARG A 90 8.52 -8.27 0.41
CA ARG A 90 9.98 -8.14 0.27
C ARG A 90 10.44 -8.34 -1.18
N ARG A 91 9.90 -9.35 -1.87
CA ARG A 91 10.25 -9.66 -3.27
C ARG A 91 10.06 -8.50 -4.24
N ILE A 92 9.08 -7.60 -3.97
CA ILE A 92 8.84 -6.40 -4.78
C ILE A 92 9.72 -5.26 -4.32
N ARG A 93 9.86 -5.07 -3.00
CA ARG A 93 10.70 -4.00 -2.44
C ARG A 93 12.18 -4.15 -2.80
N ASP A 94 12.67 -5.38 -2.87
CA ASP A 94 14.06 -5.69 -3.17
C ASP A 94 14.39 -5.61 -4.69
N LEU A 95 13.40 -5.36 -5.56
CA LEU A 95 13.65 -5.18 -6.98
C LEU A 95 14.48 -3.91 -7.22
N THR A 96 15.64 -4.08 -7.83
CA THR A 96 16.56 -3.00 -8.19
C THR A 96 17.23 -3.32 -9.51
N GLY A 97 17.64 -2.27 -10.25
CA GLY A 97 18.34 -2.43 -11.52
C GLY A 97 17.50 -2.99 -12.68
N CYS A 98 16.20 -3.21 -12.48
CA CYS A 98 15.30 -3.66 -13.55
C CYS A 98 14.64 -2.48 -14.27
N SER A 99 14.01 -2.75 -15.42
CA SER A 99 13.23 -1.73 -16.13
C SER A 99 11.96 -1.35 -15.36
N VAL A 100 11.45 -0.15 -15.62
CA VAL A 100 10.18 0.32 -15.03
C VAL A 100 9.02 -0.62 -15.38
N ASP A 101 8.99 -1.13 -16.61
CA ASP A 101 7.92 -2.02 -17.06
C ASP A 101 8.01 -3.39 -16.38
N SER A 102 9.22 -3.89 -16.16
CA SER A 102 9.43 -5.12 -15.38
C SER A 102 8.95 -4.94 -13.93
N PHE A 103 9.30 -3.82 -13.29
CA PHE A 103 8.82 -3.50 -11.95
C PHE A 103 7.29 -3.43 -11.89
N LYS A 104 6.66 -2.72 -12.84
CA LYS A 104 5.19 -2.61 -12.91
C LYS A 104 4.51 -3.95 -13.09
N THR A 105 5.04 -4.82 -13.93
CA THR A 105 4.50 -6.17 -14.17
C THR A 105 4.55 -7.01 -12.89
N GLN A 106 5.66 -6.97 -12.18
CA GLN A 106 5.81 -7.70 -10.92
C GLN A 106 4.92 -7.12 -9.81
N LEU A 107 4.82 -5.80 -9.74
CA LEU A 107 3.90 -5.12 -8.83
C LEU A 107 2.45 -5.52 -9.10
N ASP A 108 2.01 -5.51 -10.37
CA ASP A 108 0.66 -5.90 -10.75
C ASP A 108 0.33 -7.34 -10.32
N SER A 109 1.28 -8.27 -10.49
CA SER A 109 1.10 -9.66 -10.08
C SER A 109 0.78 -9.82 -8.58
N VAL A 110 1.37 -8.97 -7.75
CA VAL A 110 1.12 -8.94 -6.30
C VAL A 110 -0.20 -8.22 -5.98
N LEU A 111 -0.44 -7.08 -6.61
CA LEU A 111 -1.64 -6.28 -6.32
C LEU A 111 -2.93 -6.98 -6.70
N ARG A 112 -2.91 -7.88 -7.69
CA ARG A 112 -4.06 -8.73 -8.03
C ARG A 112 -4.44 -9.70 -6.92
N THR A 113 -3.54 -10.01 -6.02
CA THR A 113 -3.80 -10.87 -4.85
C THR A 113 -4.36 -10.11 -3.65
N VAL A 114 -4.32 -8.78 -3.67
CA VAL A 114 -4.80 -7.93 -2.59
C VAL A 114 -6.20 -7.41 -2.94
N PRO A 115 -7.21 -7.62 -2.08
CA PRO A 115 -8.56 -7.11 -2.33
C PRO A 115 -8.58 -5.60 -2.59
N ASP A 116 -9.37 -5.16 -3.56
CA ASP A 116 -9.53 -3.76 -3.93
C ASP A 116 -10.97 -3.27 -3.66
N GLU A 117 -11.59 -3.81 -2.63
CA GLU A 117 -12.94 -3.48 -2.19
C GLU A 117 -12.94 -3.34 -0.67
N PRO A 118 -13.60 -2.32 -0.09
CA PRO A 118 -13.74 -2.25 1.35
C PRO A 118 -14.47 -3.48 1.89
N PRO A 119 -14.01 -4.05 3.02
CA PRO A 119 -14.65 -5.24 3.59
C PRO A 119 -16.06 -4.97 4.15
N VAL A 120 -16.39 -3.72 4.41
CA VAL A 120 -17.70 -3.29 4.94
C VAL A 120 -18.48 -2.57 3.85
N PRO A 121 -19.64 -3.07 3.42
CA PRO A 121 -20.51 -2.38 2.46
C PRO A 121 -20.94 -1.00 2.99
N GLY A 122 -21.05 -0.04 2.08
CA GLY A 122 -21.49 1.31 2.43
C GLY A 122 -20.43 2.19 3.12
N TYR A 123 -19.16 1.80 3.03
CA TYR A 123 -18.06 2.63 3.54
C TYR A 123 -18.15 4.07 3.02
N THR A 124 -18.09 5.03 3.94
CA THR A 124 -17.92 6.45 3.66
C THR A 124 -16.63 6.93 4.32
N SER A 125 -16.01 7.96 3.76
CA SER A 125 -14.77 8.54 4.28
C SER A 125 -14.86 9.08 5.72
N LEU A 126 -16.07 9.17 6.25
CA LEU A 126 -16.35 9.63 7.61
C LEU A 126 -16.23 8.54 8.69
N CYS A 127 -16.22 7.27 8.29
CA CYS A 127 -16.08 6.14 9.21
C CYS A 127 -14.61 5.73 9.35
N ARG A 128 -14.17 5.42 10.56
CA ARG A 128 -12.87 4.77 10.84
C ARG A 128 -12.86 3.28 10.42
N ALA A 129 -13.71 2.93 9.46
CA ALA A 129 -13.74 1.57 8.93
C ALA A 129 -12.49 1.28 8.09
N VAL A 130 -12.15 0.02 8.00
CA VAL A 130 -11.09 -0.45 7.11
C VAL A 130 -11.46 -0.10 5.67
N THR A 131 -10.53 0.53 4.98
CA THR A 131 -10.73 0.99 3.61
C THR A 131 -10.19 -0.02 2.59
N ASN A 132 -10.37 0.26 1.30
CA ASN A 132 -9.72 -0.51 0.23
C ASN A 132 -8.26 -0.05 -0.01
N SER A 133 -7.69 0.79 0.84
CA SER A 133 -6.29 1.19 0.74
C SER A 133 -5.36 -0.01 0.92
N LEU A 134 -4.22 -0.01 0.23
CA LEU A 134 -3.26 -1.11 0.30
C LEU A 134 -2.76 -1.37 1.73
N PRO A 135 -2.39 -0.35 2.54
CA PRO A 135 -2.00 -0.59 3.93
C PRO A 135 -3.07 -1.29 4.75
N ASP A 136 -4.33 -0.84 4.65
CA ASP A 136 -5.43 -1.43 5.40
C ASP A 136 -5.69 -2.89 5.00
N GLN A 137 -5.67 -3.18 3.70
CA GLN A 137 -5.89 -4.54 3.19
C GLN A 137 -4.75 -5.49 3.56
N VAL A 138 -3.51 -5.03 3.52
CA VAL A 138 -2.35 -5.84 3.94
C VAL A 138 -2.39 -6.12 5.44
N ASP A 139 -2.79 -5.15 6.26
CA ASP A 139 -2.91 -5.34 7.71
C ASP A 139 -4.04 -6.32 8.06
N LEU A 140 -5.16 -6.31 7.33
CA LEU A 140 -6.21 -7.31 7.47
C LEU A 140 -5.69 -8.72 7.17
N GLN A 141 -5.05 -8.92 6.02
CA GLN A 141 -4.51 -10.22 5.64
C GLN A 141 -3.51 -10.76 6.66
N ARG A 142 -2.70 -9.89 7.28
CA ARG A 142 -1.77 -10.29 8.34
C ARG A 142 -2.49 -10.74 9.61
N ARG A 143 -3.59 -10.10 9.98
CA ARG A 143 -4.40 -10.48 11.15
C ARG A 143 -5.05 -11.84 10.93
N ASP A 144 -5.63 -12.07 9.77
CA ASP A 144 -6.29 -13.33 9.42
C ASP A 144 -5.31 -14.51 9.42
N THR A 145 -4.11 -14.33 8.91
CA THR A 145 -3.06 -15.35 8.94
C THR A 145 -2.49 -15.59 10.35
N GLY A 146 -2.54 -14.58 11.23
CA GLY A 146 -2.11 -14.68 12.63
C GLY A 146 -3.09 -15.44 13.52
N LEU A 147 -4.39 -15.32 13.26
CA LEU A 147 -5.43 -16.04 14.02
C LEU A 147 -5.48 -17.54 13.70
N GLY A 148 -4.98 -17.97 12.55
CA GLY A 148 -4.90 -19.39 12.18
C GLY A 148 -3.84 -20.20 12.93
N ARG A 149 -3.01 -19.58 13.78
CA ARG A 149 -1.96 -20.25 14.55
C ARG A 149 -2.28 -20.52 16.02
N SER A 150 -3.48 -20.19 16.47
CA SER A 150 -3.89 -20.41 17.87
C SER A 150 -5.06 -21.39 17.99
N VAL A 151 -4.95 -22.57 17.37
CA VAL A 151 -5.68 -23.75 17.85
C VAL A 151 -4.67 -24.65 18.51
N GLY A 152 -4.35 -24.34 19.77
CA GLY A 152 -3.66 -25.24 20.64
C GLY A 152 -4.49 -26.49 20.80
N THR A 153 -3.92 -27.62 20.47
CA THR A 153 -4.39 -28.94 20.80
C THR A 153 -4.68 -29.00 22.29
N PRO A 154 -5.88 -29.36 22.74
CA PRO A 154 -6.07 -29.65 24.14
C PRO A 154 -5.32 -30.95 24.43
N LEU A 155 -4.28 -30.86 25.23
CA LEU A 155 -3.69 -32.01 25.88
C LEU A 155 -4.72 -32.56 26.90
N LEU A 156 -5.15 -33.77 26.66
CA LEU A 156 -5.78 -34.61 27.68
C LEU A 156 -4.76 -34.91 28.78
#